data_cc131dae2cb2046611ffd347ef312bb6
#
_entry.id   cc131dae2cb2046611ffd347ef312bb6
#
_cell.length_a   1.000
_cell.length_b   1.000
_cell.length_c   1.000
_cell.angle_alpha   90.00
_cell.angle_beta   90.00
_cell.angle_gamma   90.00
#
_symmetry.space_group_name_H-M   'P 1'
#
loop_
_entity.id
_entity.type
_entity.pdbx_description
1 polymer ?
#
loop_
_entity_poly.entity_id
_entity_poly.type
_entity_poly.pdbx_seq_one_letter_code
_entity_poly.pdbx_strand_id
1 'polypeptide(L)'
;HLCDRRQRHMCIRDSCDPDGLCLSAQVIQAANQQIRQLGQAKVESVETKREKQNAPLCFALSDLQSEANRLYGLGAQRVLDIAQSLYETHKATTYPRTDCGYLPESQFAEAPQIIQCLLQSDNRLQPLAGMLNLNQKSRVWNDKKITAHHGIIPTMIKADISKMSDEELKLYDLIRRRYLAQFLPVSETDKTQIILKCGQHILSARGNVLIAPGWKILFGKSLDEDDDAPQALPTLKQGQ
;
A
#
# COMPACT_ATOMS: atom_id res chain seq x y z
N HIS A 1 -23.34 -15.98 3.23
CA HIS A 1 -23.35 -14.84 2.31
C HIS A 1 -24.48 -13.83 2.57
N LEU A 2 -24.67 -13.41 3.81
CA LEU A 2 -25.61 -12.34 4.15
C LEU A 2 -25.04 -11.48 5.27
N CYS A 3 -23.77 -11.06 5.14
CA CYS A 3 -23.32 -9.88 5.85
C CYS A 3 -23.31 -8.75 4.82
N ASP A 4 -24.34 -7.89 4.87
CA ASP A 4 -24.40 -6.68 4.06
C ASP A 4 -23.11 -5.88 4.26
N ARG A 5 -22.47 -5.45 3.18
CA ARG A 5 -21.21 -4.68 3.19
C ARG A 5 -21.24 -3.46 4.11
N ARG A 6 -22.43 -2.97 4.48
CA ARG A 6 -22.64 -1.86 5.43
C ARG A 6 -22.52 -2.25 6.91
N GLN A 7 -22.55 -3.56 7.26
CA GLN A 7 -22.45 -4.03 8.65
C GLN A 7 -21.05 -4.54 9.04
N ARG A 8 -20.06 -4.48 8.15
CA ARG A 8 -18.70 -4.96 8.41
C ARG A 8 -17.94 -4.20 9.51
N HIS A 9 -18.49 -3.10 10.03
CA HIS A 9 -17.77 -2.22 10.93
C HIS A 9 -18.10 -2.41 12.42
N MET A 10 -19.07 -3.26 12.73
CA MET A 10 -19.45 -3.53 14.11
C MET A 10 -19.66 -5.03 14.32
N CYS A 11 -18.74 -5.67 15.05
CA CYS A 11 -18.80 -7.11 15.35
C CYS A 11 -19.29 -7.34 16.77
N ILE A 12 -20.21 -8.31 16.95
CA ILE A 12 -20.68 -8.79 18.25
C ILE A 12 -19.66 -9.85 18.70
N ARG A 13 -18.80 -9.47 19.64
CA ARG A 13 -17.64 -10.27 20.04
C ARG A 13 -17.97 -11.51 20.86
N ASP A 14 -19.04 -11.45 21.64
CA ASP A 14 -19.47 -12.50 22.56
C ASP A 14 -20.20 -13.68 21.89
N SER A 15 -20.56 -13.51 20.61
CA SER A 15 -21.27 -14.53 19.82
C SER A 15 -20.44 -15.08 18.65
N CYS A 16 -19.14 -14.79 18.64
CA CYS A 16 -18.22 -15.23 17.61
C CYS A 16 -17.37 -16.40 18.08
N ASP A 17 -16.93 -17.27 17.14
CA ASP A 17 -15.91 -18.25 17.37
C ASP A 17 -14.53 -17.61 17.63
N PRO A 18 -13.48 -18.41 17.94
CA PRO A 18 -12.12 -17.88 18.16
C PRO A 18 -11.57 -17.07 16.99
N ASP A 19 -12.06 -17.31 15.76
CA ASP A 19 -11.68 -16.60 14.54
C ASP A 19 -12.50 -15.31 14.30
N GLY A 20 -13.44 -14.98 15.21
CA GLY A 20 -14.27 -13.79 15.14
C GLY A 20 -15.46 -13.91 14.17
N LEU A 21 -15.84 -15.14 13.76
CA LEU A 21 -16.94 -15.42 12.86
C LEU A 21 -18.17 -15.89 13.64
N CYS A 22 -19.32 -15.29 13.39
CA CYS A 22 -20.59 -15.79 13.91
C CYS A 22 -21.29 -16.64 12.85
N LEU A 23 -21.38 -17.95 13.09
CA LEU A 23 -21.92 -18.92 12.16
C LEU A 23 -23.44 -19.13 12.27
N SER A 24 -24.07 -18.60 13.33
CA SER A 24 -25.50 -18.78 13.57
C SER A 24 -26.31 -17.53 13.22
N ALA A 25 -27.09 -17.60 12.16
CA ALA A 25 -27.99 -16.52 11.75
C ALA A 25 -29.03 -16.18 12.82
N GLN A 26 -29.49 -17.17 13.59
CA GLN A 26 -30.46 -16.98 14.67
C GLN A 26 -29.87 -16.17 15.83
N VAL A 27 -28.63 -16.47 16.21
CA VAL A 27 -27.91 -15.73 17.26
C VAL A 27 -27.71 -14.27 16.84
N ILE A 28 -27.31 -14.04 15.60
CA ILE A 28 -27.13 -12.68 15.05
C ILE A 28 -28.45 -11.90 15.05
N GLN A 29 -29.55 -12.53 14.61
CA GLN A 29 -30.86 -11.88 14.58
C GLN A 29 -31.36 -11.52 15.99
N ALA A 30 -31.24 -12.46 16.94
CA ALA A 30 -31.61 -12.22 18.34
C ALA A 30 -30.82 -11.07 18.97
N ALA A 31 -29.48 -11.07 18.78
CA ALA A 31 -28.62 -10.02 19.26
C ALA A 31 -28.94 -8.65 18.62
N ASN A 32 -29.16 -8.60 17.31
CA ASN A 32 -29.59 -7.38 16.62
C ASN A 32 -30.91 -6.84 17.14
N GLN A 33 -31.87 -7.70 17.42
CA GLN A 33 -33.17 -7.30 17.97
C GLN A 33 -33.02 -6.70 19.39
N GLN A 34 -32.22 -7.34 20.25
CA GLN A 34 -31.94 -6.84 21.59
C GLN A 34 -31.20 -5.50 21.55
N ILE A 35 -30.17 -5.34 20.72
CA ILE A 35 -29.44 -4.09 20.59
C ILE A 35 -30.35 -2.95 20.10
N ARG A 36 -31.21 -3.23 19.11
CA ARG A 36 -32.17 -2.24 18.60
C ARG A 36 -33.22 -1.84 19.66
N GLN A 37 -33.66 -2.77 20.51
CA GLN A 37 -34.59 -2.49 21.58
C GLN A 37 -33.98 -1.61 22.68
N LEU A 38 -32.71 -1.83 23.02
CA LEU A 38 -31.98 -1.01 23.97
C LEU A 38 -31.76 0.42 23.48
N GLY A 39 -31.53 0.60 22.16
CA GLY A 39 -31.40 1.89 21.50
C GLY A 39 -30.22 2.76 21.93
N GLN A 40 -29.42 2.30 22.88
CA GLN A 40 -28.23 3.00 23.42
C GLN A 40 -27.13 2.03 23.79
N ALA A 41 -25.88 2.48 23.69
CA ALA A 41 -24.69 1.74 24.09
C ALA A 41 -23.73 2.68 24.82
N LYS A 42 -23.03 2.16 25.81
CA LYS A 42 -21.99 2.90 26.52
C LYS A 42 -20.63 2.66 25.90
N VAL A 43 -19.86 3.73 25.71
CA VAL A 43 -18.48 3.65 25.22
C VAL A 43 -17.57 3.13 26.35
N GLU A 44 -17.05 1.92 26.20
CA GLU A 44 -16.12 1.34 27.18
C GLU A 44 -14.68 1.82 26.93
N SER A 45 -14.23 1.82 25.68
CA SER A 45 -12.90 2.34 25.35
C SER A 45 -12.85 2.94 23.95
N VAL A 46 -11.98 3.91 23.78
CA VAL A 46 -11.59 4.51 22.50
C VAL A 46 -10.06 4.51 22.46
N GLU A 47 -9.49 3.76 21.55
CA GLU A 47 -8.04 3.70 21.34
C GLU A 47 -7.70 4.14 19.93
N THR A 48 -6.79 5.11 19.81
CA THR A 48 -6.25 5.54 18.52
C THR A 48 -4.75 5.33 18.52
N LYS A 49 -4.25 4.61 17.50
CA LYS A 49 -2.83 4.39 17.29
C LYS A 49 -2.42 4.91 15.92
N ARG A 50 -1.35 5.71 15.91
CA ARG A 50 -0.73 6.15 14.67
C ARG A 50 0.20 5.08 14.14
N GLU A 51 -0.12 4.56 12.97
CA GLU A 51 0.74 3.63 12.24
C GLU A 51 1.51 4.37 11.16
N LYS A 52 2.82 4.07 11.10
CA LYS A 52 3.74 4.57 10.07
C LYS A 52 4.08 3.44 9.12
N GLN A 53 3.83 3.65 7.84
CA GLN A 53 4.12 2.68 6.80
C GLN A 53 5.27 3.19 5.92
N ASN A 54 6.37 2.44 5.92
CA ASN A 54 7.49 2.71 5.02
C ASN A 54 7.10 2.40 3.57
N ALA A 55 7.77 3.03 2.61
CA ALA A 55 7.68 2.63 1.22
C ALA A 55 8.02 1.14 1.05
N PRO A 56 7.30 0.42 0.17
CA PRO A 56 7.67 -0.96 -0.17
C PRO A 56 9.06 -0.97 -0.83
N LEU A 57 9.76 -2.10 -0.75
CA LEU A 57 11.07 -2.27 -1.40
C LEU A 57 10.94 -2.09 -2.92
N CYS A 58 12.05 -1.88 -3.61
CA CYS A 58 12.09 -1.95 -5.05
C CYS A 58 11.59 -3.32 -5.52
N PHE A 59 11.28 -3.47 -6.79
CA PHE A 59 10.74 -4.74 -7.28
C PHE A 59 11.81 -5.83 -7.39
N ALA A 60 11.49 -7.01 -6.89
CA ALA A 60 11.96 -8.27 -7.42
C ALA A 60 11.07 -8.68 -8.61
N LEU A 61 11.48 -9.65 -9.43
CA LEU A 61 10.69 -10.06 -10.59
C LEU A 61 9.31 -10.58 -10.20
N SER A 62 9.24 -11.42 -9.17
CA SER A 62 7.96 -11.99 -8.69
C SER A 62 6.97 -10.92 -8.21
N ASP A 63 7.49 -9.91 -7.52
CA ASP A 63 6.65 -8.81 -7.03
C ASP A 63 6.13 -7.95 -8.18
N LEU A 64 7.00 -7.69 -9.19
CA LEU A 64 6.63 -6.96 -10.40
C LEU A 64 5.57 -7.72 -11.20
N GLN A 65 5.72 -9.05 -11.33
CA GLN A 65 4.74 -9.91 -12.01
C GLN A 65 3.39 -9.90 -11.29
N SER A 66 3.40 -10.02 -9.96
CA SER A 66 2.17 -10.00 -9.14
C SER A 66 1.44 -8.67 -9.26
N GLU A 67 2.16 -7.56 -9.16
CA GLU A 67 1.59 -6.22 -9.24
C GLU A 67 1.08 -5.89 -10.64
N ALA A 68 1.82 -6.24 -11.69
CA ALA A 68 1.40 -6.05 -13.08
C ALA A 68 0.18 -6.93 -13.45
N ASN A 69 0.09 -8.14 -12.90
CA ASN A 69 -1.09 -8.98 -13.06
C ASN A 69 -2.30 -8.36 -12.35
N ARG A 70 -2.13 -7.93 -11.11
CA ARG A 70 -3.20 -7.29 -10.30
C ARG A 70 -3.79 -6.04 -10.98
N LEU A 71 -2.92 -5.18 -11.53
CA LEU A 71 -3.32 -3.87 -12.09
C LEU A 71 -3.75 -3.95 -13.56
N TYR A 72 -3.08 -4.81 -14.34
CA TYR A 72 -3.21 -4.80 -15.81
C TYR A 72 -3.59 -6.16 -16.40
N GLY A 73 -3.73 -7.21 -15.59
CA GLY A 73 -4.05 -8.56 -16.06
C GLY A 73 -2.92 -9.23 -16.86
N LEU A 74 -1.68 -8.73 -16.76
CA LEU A 74 -0.55 -9.26 -17.51
C LEU A 74 -0.07 -10.59 -16.93
N GLY A 75 0.10 -11.59 -17.78
CA GLY A 75 0.66 -12.89 -17.37
C GLY A 75 2.17 -12.80 -17.05
N ALA A 76 2.66 -13.69 -16.17
CA ALA A 76 4.03 -13.64 -15.67
C ALA A 76 5.10 -13.67 -16.78
N GLN A 77 4.92 -14.51 -17.82
CA GLN A 77 5.85 -14.54 -18.95
C GLN A 77 5.86 -13.22 -19.72
N ARG A 78 4.68 -12.63 -19.96
CA ARG A 78 4.57 -11.34 -20.66
C ARG A 78 5.26 -10.22 -19.89
N VAL A 79 5.12 -10.19 -18.55
CA VAL A 79 5.82 -9.21 -17.70
C VAL A 79 7.34 -9.39 -17.81
N LEU A 80 7.84 -10.63 -17.82
CA LEU A 80 9.26 -10.90 -18.00
C LEU A 80 9.77 -10.41 -19.36
N ASP A 81 9.03 -10.68 -20.45
CA ASP A 81 9.42 -10.26 -21.81
C ASP A 81 9.48 -8.72 -21.89
N ILE A 82 8.50 -8.02 -21.32
CA ILE A 82 8.48 -6.56 -21.25
C ILE A 82 9.66 -6.03 -20.41
N ALA A 83 9.90 -6.61 -19.23
CA ALA A 83 11.01 -6.20 -18.37
C ALA A 83 12.37 -6.43 -19.04
N GLN A 84 12.50 -7.51 -19.81
CA GLN A 84 13.67 -7.78 -20.63
C GLN A 84 13.87 -6.71 -21.72
N SER A 85 12.78 -6.30 -22.41
CA SER A 85 12.82 -5.21 -23.39
C SER A 85 13.22 -3.87 -22.76
N LEU A 86 12.69 -3.53 -21.59
CA LEU A 86 13.07 -2.32 -20.85
C LEU A 86 14.56 -2.31 -20.49
N TYR A 87 15.12 -3.47 -20.18
CA TYR A 87 16.54 -3.64 -19.86
C TYR A 87 17.43 -3.65 -21.12
N GLU A 88 17.12 -4.49 -22.13
CA GLU A 88 18.01 -4.73 -23.28
C GLU A 88 17.83 -3.70 -24.39
N THR A 89 16.60 -3.34 -24.71
CA THR A 89 16.28 -2.45 -25.82
C THR A 89 16.33 -0.98 -25.39
N HIS A 90 15.56 -0.66 -24.34
CA HIS A 90 15.41 0.73 -23.88
C HIS A 90 16.54 1.16 -22.92
N LYS A 91 17.28 0.22 -22.34
CA LYS A 91 18.29 0.48 -21.27
C LYS A 91 17.72 1.29 -20.11
N ALA A 92 16.40 1.24 -19.92
CA ALA A 92 15.66 2.08 -18.99
C ALA A 92 15.65 1.53 -17.57
N THR A 93 15.88 0.23 -17.40
CA THR A 93 15.89 -0.45 -16.08
C THR A 93 17.13 -1.31 -15.89
N THR A 94 17.40 -1.68 -14.64
CA THR A 94 18.42 -2.66 -14.28
C THR A 94 17.95 -4.08 -14.61
N TYR A 95 18.83 -5.07 -14.40
CA TYR A 95 18.59 -6.47 -14.73
C TYR A 95 17.29 -7.02 -14.10
N PRO A 96 16.37 -7.58 -14.91
CA PRO A 96 15.03 -7.90 -14.42
C PRO A 96 14.91 -9.24 -13.70
N ARG A 97 15.84 -10.18 -13.90
CA ARG A 97 15.76 -11.52 -13.29
C ARG A 97 16.42 -11.53 -11.93
N THR A 98 15.83 -10.81 -10.98
CA THR A 98 16.28 -10.73 -9.59
C THR A 98 15.19 -11.17 -8.63
N ASP A 99 15.57 -11.82 -7.55
CA ASP A 99 14.74 -12.20 -6.42
C ASP A 99 14.84 -11.19 -5.25
N CYS A 100 15.62 -10.12 -5.43
CA CYS A 100 15.95 -9.14 -4.40
C CYS A 100 15.25 -7.80 -4.67
N GLY A 101 14.70 -7.19 -3.62
CA GLY A 101 14.14 -5.83 -3.67
C GLY A 101 15.05 -4.77 -3.03
N TYR A 102 16.22 -5.16 -2.50
CA TYR A 102 17.17 -4.24 -1.87
C TYR A 102 18.19 -3.67 -2.87
N LEU A 103 18.81 -2.54 -2.51
CA LEU A 103 19.79 -1.82 -3.32
C LEU A 103 21.12 -1.71 -2.56
N PRO A 104 22.25 -1.71 -3.30
CA PRO A 104 23.58 -1.47 -2.71
C PRO A 104 23.66 -0.07 -2.11
N GLU A 105 24.28 0.03 -0.94
CA GLU A 105 24.48 1.32 -0.28
C GLU A 105 25.30 2.30 -1.12
N SER A 106 26.25 1.79 -1.91
CA SER A 106 27.06 2.58 -2.84
C SER A 106 26.24 3.27 -3.92
N GLN A 107 25.15 2.64 -4.42
CA GLN A 107 24.29 3.23 -5.45
C GLN A 107 23.41 4.39 -4.93
N PHE A 108 23.37 4.64 -3.63
CA PHE A 108 22.65 5.81 -3.10
C PHE A 108 23.20 7.12 -3.66
N ALA A 109 24.51 7.18 -3.90
CA ALA A 109 25.14 8.36 -4.51
C ALA A 109 24.69 8.64 -5.95
N GLU A 110 24.19 7.63 -6.67
CA GLU A 110 23.69 7.74 -8.05
C GLU A 110 22.23 8.24 -8.12
N ALA A 111 21.51 8.18 -7.01
CA ALA A 111 20.07 8.51 -6.94
C ALA A 111 19.74 9.90 -7.50
N PRO A 112 20.48 10.98 -7.21
CA PRO A 112 20.18 12.31 -7.78
C PRO A 112 20.19 12.31 -9.30
N GLN A 113 21.15 11.61 -9.92
CA GLN A 113 21.27 11.53 -11.37
C GLN A 113 20.14 10.69 -11.98
N ILE A 114 19.80 9.56 -11.39
CA ILE A 114 18.67 8.72 -11.83
C ILE A 114 17.37 9.54 -11.78
N ILE A 115 17.10 10.24 -10.69
CA ILE A 115 15.91 11.07 -10.52
C ILE A 115 15.88 12.19 -11.55
N GLN A 116 17.00 12.87 -11.78
CA GLN A 116 17.09 13.90 -12.81
C GLN A 116 16.74 13.35 -14.20
N CYS A 117 17.24 12.16 -14.56
CA CYS A 117 16.91 11.49 -15.83
C CYS A 117 15.41 11.17 -15.92
N LEU A 118 14.79 10.69 -14.83
CA LEU A 118 13.37 10.42 -14.79
C LEU A 118 12.52 11.69 -15.01
N LEU A 119 12.85 12.77 -14.32
CA LEU A 119 12.15 14.06 -14.45
C LEU A 119 12.29 14.67 -15.86
N GLN A 120 13.44 14.45 -16.51
CA GLN A 120 13.66 14.89 -17.89
C GLN A 120 12.99 14.01 -18.94
N SER A 121 12.75 12.72 -18.61
CA SER A 121 12.10 11.77 -19.52
C SER A 121 10.59 11.95 -19.56
N ASP A 122 9.98 12.42 -18.48
CA ASP A 122 8.53 12.54 -18.37
C ASP A 122 8.12 13.77 -17.55
N ASN A 123 7.58 14.78 -18.24
CA ASN A 123 7.12 16.01 -17.61
C ASN A 123 6.00 15.80 -16.57
N ARG A 124 5.29 14.67 -16.61
CA ARG A 124 4.26 14.33 -15.61
C ARG A 124 4.85 14.09 -14.22
N LEU A 125 6.15 13.83 -14.13
CA LEU A 125 6.86 13.67 -12.87
C LEU A 125 7.37 14.99 -12.26
N GLN A 126 7.36 16.09 -13.01
CA GLN A 126 7.87 17.40 -12.55
C GLN A 126 7.24 17.88 -11.22
N PRO A 127 5.93 17.70 -10.97
CA PRO A 127 5.33 18.09 -9.70
C PRO A 127 5.93 17.39 -8.48
N LEU A 128 6.57 16.23 -8.68
CA LEU A 128 7.19 15.46 -7.61
C LEU A 128 8.58 16.00 -7.21
N ALA A 129 9.25 16.75 -8.08
CA ALA A 129 10.64 17.17 -7.88
C ALA A 129 10.86 17.89 -6.53
N GLY A 130 9.94 18.78 -6.13
CA GLY A 130 10.01 19.50 -4.84
C GLY A 130 9.64 18.67 -3.62
N MET A 131 9.12 17.46 -3.80
CA MET A 131 8.67 16.59 -2.72
C MET A 131 9.71 15.52 -2.37
N LEU A 132 10.66 15.24 -3.28
CA LEU A 132 11.66 14.19 -3.12
C LEU A 132 12.79 14.65 -2.21
N ASN A 133 13.02 13.94 -1.12
CA ASN A 133 14.16 14.17 -0.21
C ASN A 133 15.32 13.26 -0.56
N LEU A 134 16.27 13.75 -1.34
CA LEU A 134 17.46 13.01 -1.79
C LEU A 134 18.46 12.71 -0.68
N ASN A 135 18.32 13.34 0.49
CA ASN A 135 19.12 13.03 1.67
C ASN A 135 18.53 11.90 2.51
N GLN A 136 17.29 11.47 2.21
CA GLN A 136 16.62 10.39 2.92
C GLN A 136 17.11 9.05 2.39
N LYS A 137 17.86 8.32 3.22
CA LYS A 137 18.25 6.94 2.96
C LYS A 137 17.20 6.01 3.55
N SER A 138 16.32 5.45 2.71
CA SER A 138 15.29 4.51 3.14
C SER A 138 15.89 3.14 3.46
N ARG A 139 15.08 2.22 4.00
CA ARG A 139 15.50 0.85 4.33
C ARG A 139 15.89 -0.01 3.13
N VAL A 140 15.63 0.46 1.91
CA VAL A 140 15.95 -0.29 0.69
C VAL A 140 17.46 -0.43 0.48
N TRP A 141 18.24 0.56 0.93
CA TRP A 141 19.70 0.58 0.83
C TRP A 141 20.33 -0.28 1.91
N ASN A 142 20.65 -1.56 1.57
CA ASN A 142 21.14 -2.51 2.55
C ASN A 142 21.95 -3.63 1.90
N ASP A 143 23.27 -3.51 1.94
CA ASP A 143 24.22 -4.48 1.35
C ASP A 143 24.05 -5.90 1.93
N LYS A 144 23.69 -6.00 3.23
CA LYS A 144 23.58 -7.29 3.93
C LYS A 144 22.39 -8.13 3.44
N LYS A 145 21.45 -7.51 2.72
CA LYS A 145 20.24 -8.18 2.21
C LYS A 145 20.24 -8.35 0.70
N ILE A 146 21.33 -8.04 0.03
CA ILE A 146 21.50 -8.28 -1.39
C ILE A 146 22.02 -9.70 -1.57
N THR A 147 21.42 -10.37 -2.57
CA THR A 147 21.83 -11.70 -3.02
C THR A 147 22.81 -11.55 -4.20
N ALA A 148 22.58 -12.26 -5.31
CA ALA A 148 23.40 -12.12 -6.52
C ALA A 148 23.14 -10.82 -7.28
N HIS A 149 21.89 -10.33 -7.21
CA HIS A 149 21.43 -9.12 -7.92
C HIS A 149 20.64 -8.23 -6.98
N HIS A 150 20.62 -6.93 -7.26
CA HIS A 150 19.81 -5.94 -6.55
C HIS A 150 18.43 -5.75 -7.20
N GLY A 151 17.57 -4.98 -6.58
CA GLY A 151 16.21 -4.70 -7.06
C GLY A 151 16.15 -4.04 -8.43
N ILE A 152 15.03 -4.22 -9.13
CA ILE A 152 14.76 -3.60 -10.42
C ILE A 152 14.51 -2.11 -10.22
N ILE A 153 15.36 -1.25 -10.78
CA ILE A 153 15.26 0.21 -10.67
C ILE A 153 15.50 0.87 -12.04
N PRO A 154 15.11 2.15 -12.21
CA PRO A 154 15.52 2.93 -13.39
C PRO A 154 17.03 3.12 -13.43
N THR A 155 17.56 3.34 -14.64
CA THR A 155 18.99 3.63 -14.87
C THR A 155 19.23 5.14 -14.95
N MET A 156 20.51 5.53 -15.02
CA MET A 156 20.96 6.92 -15.26
C MET A 156 20.79 7.34 -16.73
N ILE A 157 20.02 6.61 -17.54
CA ILE A 157 19.75 6.94 -18.93
C ILE A 157 18.41 7.66 -19.03
N LYS A 158 18.40 8.76 -19.75
CA LYS A 158 17.15 9.43 -20.12
C LYS A 158 16.41 8.54 -21.12
N ALA A 159 15.48 7.73 -20.61
CA ALA A 159 14.69 6.84 -21.45
C ALA A 159 13.75 7.65 -22.38
N ASP A 160 13.70 7.26 -23.65
CA ASP A 160 12.75 7.79 -24.62
C ASP A 160 11.41 7.05 -24.48
N ILE A 161 10.54 7.58 -23.61
CA ILE A 161 9.24 6.96 -23.33
C ILE A 161 8.30 6.95 -24.54
N SER A 162 8.56 7.78 -25.58
CA SER A 162 7.73 7.82 -26.79
C SER A 162 7.93 6.59 -27.68
N LYS A 163 9.05 5.86 -27.50
CA LYS A 163 9.36 4.61 -28.20
C LYS A 163 8.87 3.36 -27.47
N MET A 164 8.34 3.52 -26.26
CA MET A 164 7.82 2.42 -25.50
C MET A 164 6.37 2.11 -25.93
N SER A 165 6.03 0.83 -26.03
CA SER A 165 4.64 0.39 -26.15
C SER A 165 3.86 0.73 -24.88
N ASP A 166 2.52 0.69 -24.94
CA ASP A 166 1.67 0.95 -23.79
C ASP A 166 1.95 0.01 -22.61
N GLU A 167 2.25 -1.25 -22.87
CA GLU A 167 2.57 -2.23 -21.82
C GLU A 167 3.96 -1.97 -21.21
N GLU A 168 4.96 -1.63 -22.06
CA GLU A 168 6.29 -1.25 -21.56
C GLU A 168 6.21 0.02 -20.71
N LEU A 169 5.44 1.02 -21.13
CA LEU A 169 5.27 2.24 -20.37
C LEU A 169 4.56 1.98 -19.04
N LYS A 170 3.54 1.13 -19.01
CA LYS A 170 2.86 0.72 -17.76
C LYS A 170 3.81 0.04 -16.79
N LEU A 171 4.61 -0.90 -17.28
CA LEU A 171 5.56 -1.62 -16.43
C LEU A 171 6.70 -0.71 -15.95
N TYR A 172 7.23 0.14 -16.83
CA TYR A 172 8.23 1.13 -16.47
C TYR A 172 7.69 2.12 -15.43
N ASP A 173 6.41 2.52 -15.54
CA ASP A 173 5.75 3.41 -14.58
C ASP A 173 5.66 2.79 -13.18
N LEU A 174 5.38 1.50 -13.07
CA LEU A 174 5.44 0.78 -11.79
C LEU A 174 6.84 0.83 -11.17
N ILE A 175 7.86 0.52 -11.96
CA ILE A 175 9.26 0.46 -11.51
C ILE A 175 9.72 1.83 -11.03
N ARG A 176 9.53 2.89 -11.83
CA ARG A 176 9.96 4.24 -11.46
C ARG A 176 9.22 4.81 -10.26
N ARG A 177 7.91 4.57 -10.12
CA ARG A 177 7.14 4.98 -8.93
C ARG A 177 7.63 4.28 -7.67
N ARG A 178 7.92 2.98 -7.75
CA ARG A 178 8.45 2.21 -6.63
C ARG A 178 9.82 2.72 -6.18
N TYR A 179 10.67 3.14 -7.13
CA TYR A 179 11.96 3.77 -6.86
C TYR A 179 11.79 5.17 -6.24
N LEU A 180 10.96 6.04 -6.84
CA LEU A 180 10.70 7.39 -6.33
C LEU A 180 10.09 7.38 -4.92
N ALA A 181 9.31 6.36 -4.59
CA ALA A 181 8.73 6.19 -3.26
C ALA A 181 9.79 6.11 -2.14
N GLN A 182 11.03 5.71 -2.46
CA GLN A 182 12.13 5.62 -1.50
C GLN A 182 12.60 7.00 -0.99
N PHE A 183 12.26 8.06 -1.71
CA PHE A 183 12.65 9.45 -1.41
C PHE A 183 11.50 10.30 -0.87
N LEU A 184 10.36 9.68 -0.60
CA LEU A 184 9.19 10.33 -0.01
C LEU A 184 9.03 9.92 1.47
N PRO A 185 8.37 10.77 2.28
CA PRO A 185 8.14 10.44 3.68
C PRO A 185 7.26 9.19 3.82
N VAL A 186 7.28 8.61 5.01
CA VAL A 186 6.40 7.50 5.38
C VAL A 186 4.93 7.90 5.28
N SER A 187 4.06 6.95 4.98
CA SER A 187 2.61 7.15 5.10
C SER A 187 2.21 7.00 6.56
N GLU A 188 1.35 7.89 7.07
CA GLU A 188 0.83 7.85 8.43
C GLU A 188 -0.68 7.71 8.42
N THR A 189 -1.18 6.72 9.16
CA THR A 189 -2.61 6.43 9.29
C THR A 189 -2.97 6.29 10.76
N ASP A 190 -4.00 6.99 11.21
CA ASP A 190 -4.58 6.80 12.53
C ASP A 190 -5.61 5.67 12.47
N LYS A 191 -5.35 4.58 13.20
CA LYS A 191 -6.26 3.45 13.38
C LYS A 191 -6.96 3.61 14.71
N THR A 192 -8.29 3.80 14.66
CA THR A 192 -9.12 3.94 15.84
C THR A 192 -9.96 2.69 16.04
N GLN A 193 -9.94 2.17 17.25
CA GLN A 193 -10.84 1.11 17.71
C GLN A 193 -11.71 1.64 18.84
N ILE A 194 -13.03 1.41 18.72
CA ILE A 194 -14.02 1.76 19.74
C ILE A 194 -14.65 0.48 20.21
N ILE A 195 -14.73 0.30 21.52
CA ILE A 195 -15.47 -0.77 22.18
C ILE A 195 -16.70 -0.16 22.84
N LEU A 196 -17.87 -0.74 22.53
CA LEU A 196 -19.15 -0.31 23.06
C LEU A 196 -19.81 -1.47 23.81
N LYS A 197 -20.46 -1.16 24.92
CA LYS A 197 -21.32 -2.09 25.67
C LYS A 197 -22.79 -1.73 25.50
N CYS A 198 -23.57 -2.66 24.98
CA CYS A 198 -24.99 -2.54 24.77
C CYS A 198 -25.69 -3.68 25.52
N GLY A 199 -26.14 -3.43 26.75
CA GLY A 199 -26.64 -4.47 27.64
C GLY A 199 -25.56 -5.51 27.97
N GLN A 200 -25.78 -6.76 27.54
CA GLN A 200 -24.81 -7.84 27.67
C GLN A 200 -23.86 -7.96 26.44
N HIS A 201 -24.13 -7.21 25.34
CA HIS A 201 -23.37 -7.33 24.10
C HIS A 201 -22.21 -6.35 24.06
N ILE A 202 -21.05 -6.85 23.60
CA ILE A 202 -19.86 -6.04 23.32
C ILE A 202 -19.75 -5.85 21.81
N LEU A 203 -19.74 -4.61 21.38
CA LEU A 203 -19.61 -4.21 20.00
C LEU A 203 -18.24 -3.60 19.78
N SER A 204 -17.63 -3.86 18.63
CA SER A 204 -16.38 -3.20 18.24
C SER A 204 -16.54 -2.51 16.89
N ALA A 205 -16.04 -1.29 16.79
CA ALA A 205 -15.93 -0.55 15.55
C ALA A 205 -14.46 -0.22 15.29
N ARG A 206 -14.03 -0.29 14.03
CA ARG A 206 -12.68 0.08 13.61
C ARG A 206 -12.78 1.11 12.51
N GLY A 207 -11.93 2.11 12.56
CA GLY A 207 -11.83 3.15 11.54
C GLY A 207 -10.37 3.53 11.28
N ASN A 208 -10.10 3.91 10.04
CA ASN A 208 -8.79 4.32 9.60
C ASN A 208 -8.88 5.71 8.99
N VAL A 209 -8.00 6.62 9.39
CA VAL A 209 -7.91 7.97 8.84
C VAL A 209 -6.49 8.20 8.35
N LEU A 210 -6.33 8.44 7.05
CA LEU A 210 -5.05 8.79 6.46
C LEU A 210 -4.67 10.22 6.88
N ILE A 211 -3.60 10.35 7.65
CA ILE A 211 -3.10 11.63 8.17
C ILE A 211 -2.09 12.26 7.22
N ALA A 212 -1.14 11.45 6.75
CA ALA A 212 -0.15 11.88 5.78
C ALA A 212 0.01 10.77 4.71
N PRO A 213 -0.27 11.07 3.44
CA PRO A 213 -0.18 10.06 2.39
C PRO A 213 1.28 9.60 2.16
N GLY A 214 2.26 10.48 2.36
CA GLY A 214 3.65 10.16 2.14
C GLY A 214 3.88 9.56 0.75
N TRP A 215 4.61 8.45 0.66
CA TRP A 215 4.92 7.78 -0.60
C TRP A 215 3.68 7.26 -1.38
N LYS A 216 2.54 7.09 -0.72
CA LYS A 216 1.29 6.60 -1.36
C LYS A 216 0.75 7.55 -2.42
N ILE A 217 1.11 8.82 -2.40
CA ILE A 217 0.70 9.80 -3.43
C ILE A 217 1.08 9.36 -4.85
N LEU A 218 2.14 8.55 -5.00
CA LEU A 218 2.61 8.05 -6.29
C LEU A 218 1.67 7.01 -6.92
N PHE A 219 0.85 6.36 -6.11
CA PHE A 219 0.04 5.21 -6.54
C PHE A 219 -1.45 5.52 -6.66
N GLY A 220 -1.88 6.71 -6.21
CA GLY A 220 -3.28 7.12 -6.24
C GLY A 220 -4.17 6.16 -5.43
N LYS A 221 -5.44 6.02 -5.84
CA LYS A 221 -6.40 5.13 -5.16
C LYS A 221 -6.16 3.64 -5.38
N SER A 222 -5.22 3.25 -6.25
CA SER A 222 -4.99 1.85 -6.60
C SER A 222 -4.37 0.99 -5.47
N LEU A 223 -3.88 1.61 -4.39
CA LEU A 223 -3.39 0.91 -3.20
C LEU A 223 -4.44 0.73 -2.11
N ASP A 224 -5.60 1.36 -2.24
CA ASP A 224 -6.66 1.34 -1.23
C ASP A 224 -7.71 0.24 -1.49
N GLU A 225 -7.43 -0.70 -2.42
CA GLU A 225 -8.31 -1.87 -2.66
C GLU A 225 -8.16 -2.98 -1.61
N ASP A 226 -7.20 -2.88 -0.69
CA ASP A 226 -7.29 -3.63 0.56
C ASP A 226 -8.46 -3.08 1.38
N ASP A 227 -9.28 -3.94 1.94
CA ASP A 227 -10.55 -3.79 2.69
C ASP A 227 -10.67 -2.64 3.73
N ASP A 228 -9.70 -1.75 3.79
CA ASP A 228 -9.59 -0.61 4.70
C ASP A 228 -9.84 0.73 3.99
N ALA A 229 -10.94 0.86 3.24
CA ALA A 229 -11.39 2.19 2.78
C ALA A 229 -11.39 3.16 3.98
N PRO A 230 -10.82 4.37 3.86
CA PRO A 230 -10.72 5.31 4.97
C PRO A 230 -12.12 5.61 5.51
N GLN A 231 -12.42 5.09 6.68
CA GLN A 231 -13.67 5.34 7.38
C GLN A 231 -13.38 6.04 8.69
N ALA A 232 -13.72 7.33 8.73
CA ALA A 232 -13.70 8.08 9.97
C ALA A 232 -14.82 7.61 10.89
N LEU A 233 -14.47 7.20 12.10
CA LEU A 233 -15.45 6.96 13.15
C LEU A 233 -15.88 8.29 13.79
N PRO A 234 -17.12 8.36 14.34
CA PRO A 234 -17.52 9.53 15.10
C PRO A 234 -16.61 9.74 16.31
N THR A 235 -16.38 10.99 16.65
CA THR A 235 -15.60 11.35 17.85
C THR A 235 -16.42 11.02 19.09
N LEU A 236 -16.06 9.93 19.77
CA LEU A 236 -16.69 9.48 21.00
C LEU A 236 -15.69 9.56 22.16
N LYS A 237 -16.21 9.71 23.37
CA LYS A 237 -15.41 9.71 24.61
C LYS A 237 -15.81 8.51 25.47
N GLN A 238 -14.84 7.97 26.21
CA GLN A 238 -15.11 6.92 27.18
C GLN A 238 -16.17 7.37 28.20
N GLY A 239 -17.15 6.50 28.46
CA GLY A 239 -18.23 6.76 29.38
C GLY A 239 -19.46 7.48 28.79
N GLN A 240 -19.40 7.89 27.52
CA GLN A 240 -20.49 8.48 26.78
C GLN A 240 -21.59 7.47 26.48
#